data_a11c8c4469b5118cb7c62c923a123890
#
_entry.id   a11c8c4469b5118cb7c62c923a123890
#
_cell.length_a   1.000
_cell.length_b   1.000
_cell.length_c   1.000
_cell.angle_alpha   90.00
_cell.angle_beta   90.00
_cell.angle_gamma   90.00
#
_symmetry.space_group_name_H-M   'P 1'
#
loop_
_entity.id
_entity.type
_entity.pdbx_description
1 polymer ?
#
loop_
_entity_poly.entity_id
_entity_poly.type
_entity_poly.pdbx_seq_one_letter_code
_entity_poly.pdbx_strand_id
1 'polypeptide(L)'
;MAEIRNYTINFGPQHPSAHGVLRLVLELAGEVVERADPHVGLLHRGTEKLAETRTWVQSVPYMDRLDYVSMMCNEHAYCMAIERLLGVQVPERAQYIRVMFDEITRILNHLLNIGTHALDIGAMTMVLYTFREREDLMDAYEAVSGARMHAAYYRPGGVYRDLPDRMPQYEENRFKSAKTVRELNESRQGSLLDFLEDFTNRFPKYCDDYETLLTDNRIWKQRTVGIGVVTPEQALAWGFSGPMLRGSGVAWDLRKKQPYEVYDKVDFDIPVGKTGDCYDRYLCRMEEMRQSNRII
;
A
#
# COMPACT_ATOMS: atom_id res chain seq x y z
N MET A 1 12.76 -6.15 -48.65
CA MET A 1 12.51 -5.93 -47.22
C MET A 1 11.57 -7.03 -46.78
N ALA A 2 11.90 -7.78 -45.73
CA ALA A 2 10.98 -8.78 -45.18
C ALA A 2 9.75 -8.07 -44.65
N GLU A 3 8.57 -8.54 -45.03
CA GLU A 3 7.29 -8.01 -44.53
C GLU A 3 7.23 -8.28 -43.03
N ILE A 4 7.15 -7.25 -42.20
CA ILE A 4 7.01 -7.37 -40.75
C ILE A 4 5.59 -7.93 -40.53
N ARG A 5 5.50 -9.18 -40.12
CA ARG A 5 4.21 -9.76 -39.72
C ARG A 5 3.95 -9.45 -38.26
N ASN A 6 2.81 -8.81 -38.01
CA ASN A 6 2.32 -8.65 -36.66
C ASN A 6 2.00 -10.03 -36.05
N TYR A 7 2.36 -10.20 -34.79
CA TYR A 7 2.02 -11.41 -34.05
C TYR A 7 1.44 -11.08 -32.69
N THR A 8 0.61 -11.93 -32.19
CA THR A 8 -0.10 -11.74 -30.92
C THR A 8 0.53 -12.65 -29.86
N ILE A 9 0.83 -12.09 -28.70
CA ILE A 9 1.28 -12.83 -27.54
C ILE A 9 0.38 -12.57 -26.33
N ASN A 10 0.30 -13.55 -25.41
CA ASN A 10 -0.30 -13.37 -24.10
C ASN A 10 0.80 -13.08 -23.08
N PHE A 11 0.78 -11.89 -22.51
CA PHE A 11 1.59 -11.54 -21.36
C PHE A 11 0.78 -11.84 -20.10
N GLY A 12 1.14 -12.93 -19.41
CA GLY A 12 0.37 -13.45 -18.28
C GLY A 12 -0.85 -14.32 -18.68
N PRO A 13 -1.56 -14.92 -17.71
CA PRO A 13 -1.37 -14.73 -16.25
C PRO A 13 -0.12 -15.38 -15.66
N GLN A 14 0.45 -16.41 -16.32
CA GLN A 14 1.69 -17.04 -15.89
C GLN A 14 2.87 -16.24 -16.45
N HIS A 15 3.25 -15.22 -15.72
CA HIS A 15 4.42 -14.36 -15.98
C HIS A 15 4.82 -13.67 -14.67
N PRO A 16 6.11 -13.51 -14.36
CA PRO A 16 6.53 -12.85 -13.11
C PRO A 16 5.91 -11.47 -12.88
N SER A 17 5.86 -10.63 -13.90
CA SER A 17 5.30 -9.28 -13.83
C SER A 17 3.76 -9.21 -13.99
N ALA A 18 3.10 -10.34 -14.17
CA ALA A 18 1.63 -10.41 -14.23
C ALA A 18 0.99 -10.75 -12.88
N HIS A 19 1.80 -11.08 -11.86
CA HIS A 19 1.38 -11.40 -10.50
C HIS A 19 0.28 -12.47 -10.41
N GLY A 20 0.19 -13.36 -11.42
CA GLY A 20 -0.79 -14.45 -11.49
C GLY A 20 -2.20 -14.04 -11.92
N VAL A 21 -2.47 -12.76 -12.11
CA VAL A 21 -3.85 -12.24 -12.33
C VAL A 21 -4.01 -11.34 -13.54
N LEU A 22 -2.92 -10.79 -14.11
CA LEU A 22 -2.99 -9.99 -15.32
C LEU A 22 -2.89 -10.89 -16.55
N ARG A 23 -3.83 -10.76 -17.45
CA ARG A 23 -3.71 -11.23 -18.84
C ARG A 23 -3.72 -10.02 -19.75
N LEU A 24 -2.61 -9.79 -20.43
CA LEU A 24 -2.46 -8.72 -21.39
C LEU A 24 -2.20 -9.32 -22.76
N VAL A 25 -3.13 -9.14 -23.70
CA VAL A 25 -2.95 -9.56 -25.08
C VAL A 25 -2.24 -8.44 -25.82
N LEU A 26 -1.05 -8.73 -26.34
CA LEU A 26 -0.21 -7.76 -27.05
C LEU A 26 -0.16 -8.10 -28.53
N GLU A 27 -0.38 -7.12 -29.40
CA GLU A 27 -0.05 -7.17 -30.81
C GLU A 27 1.31 -6.47 -31.01
N LEU A 28 2.23 -7.19 -31.62
CA LEU A 28 3.62 -6.74 -31.78
C LEU A 28 3.99 -6.65 -33.27
N ALA A 29 4.63 -5.55 -33.64
CA ALA A 29 5.37 -5.42 -34.90
C ALA A 29 6.87 -5.59 -34.60
N GLY A 30 7.39 -6.81 -34.71
CA GLY A 30 8.71 -7.14 -34.18
C GLY A 30 8.70 -7.06 -32.64
N GLU A 31 9.48 -6.16 -32.05
CA GLU A 31 9.53 -5.94 -30.59
C GLU A 31 8.72 -4.70 -30.14
N VAL A 32 8.08 -4.02 -31.07
CA VAL A 32 7.27 -2.84 -30.75
C VAL A 32 5.82 -3.23 -30.48
N VAL A 33 5.27 -2.79 -29.36
CA VAL A 33 3.86 -2.99 -29.03
C VAL A 33 3.02 -2.01 -29.85
N GLU A 34 2.16 -2.52 -30.73
CA GLU A 34 1.18 -1.72 -31.48
C GLU A 34 -0.15 -1.61 -30.74
N ARG A 35 -0.54 -2.70 -30.06
CA ARG A 35 -1.79 -2.74 -29.30
C ARG A 35 -1.62 -3.56 -28.04
N ALA A 36 -2.21 -3.08 -26.96
CA ALA A 36 -2.33 -3.77 -25.69
C ALA A 36 -3.82 -3.88 -25.31
N ASP A 37 -4.30 -5.08 -25.05
CA ASP A 37 -5.68 -5.37 -24.69
C ASP A 37 -5.70 -6.09 -23.32
N PRO A 38 -6.00 -5.37 -22.22
CA PRO A 38 -6.03 -5.93 -20.88
C PRO A 38 -7.31 -6.73 -20.63
N HIS A 39 -7.15 -7.97 -20.21
CA HIS A 39 -8.24 -8.84 -19.79
C HIS A 39 -8.27 -8.93 -18.27
N VAL A 40 -9.27 -8.33 -17.67
CA VAL A 40 -9.48 -8.33 -16.22
C VAL A 40 -10.50 -9.38 -15.80
N GLY A 41 -10.55 -9.69 -14.49
CA GLY A 41 -11.53 -10.61 -13.92
C GLY A 41 -10.94 -11.88 -13.30
N LEU A 42 -9.65 -12.18 -13.50
CA LEU A 42 -9.01 -13.36 -12.92
C LEU A 42 -8.97 -13.32 -11.36
N LEU A 43 -9.11 -12.15 -10.78
CA LEU A 43 -9.19 -11.95 -9.33
C LEU A 43 -10.61 -11.60 -8.85
N HIS A 44 -11.60 -11.64 -9.71
CA HIS A 44 -12.99 -11.36 -9.34
C HIS A 44 -13.55 -12.50 -8.49
N ARG A 45 -14.01 -12.17 -7.26
CA ARG A 45 -14.50 -13.14 -6.28
C ARG A 45 -15.97 -12.94 -5.90
N GLY A 46 -16.69 -12.09 -6.62
CA GLY A 46 -18.08 -11.77 -6.36
C GLY A 46 -18.30 -11.09 -5.01
N THR A 47 -17.34 -10.29 -4.53
CA THR A 47 -17.34 -9.70 -3.19
C THR A 47 -18.58 -8.86 -2.91
N GLU A 48 -19.01 -8.04 -3.85
CA GLU A 48 -20.23 -7.22 -3.69
C GLU A 48 -21.47 -8.10 -3.51
N LYS A 49 -21.60 -9.14 -4.31
CA LYS A 49 -22.72 -10.08 -4.20
C LYS A 49 -22.70 -10.89 -2.91
N LEU A 50 -21.53 -11.26 -2.43
CA LEU A 50 -21.37 -11.91 -1.14
C LEU A 50 -21.75 -10.98 0.01
N ALA A 51 -21.39 -9.71 -0.06
CA ALA A 51 -21.71 -8.71 0.97
C ALA A 51 -23.23 -8.51 1.13
N GLU A 52 -24.03 -8.61 0.05
CA GLU A 52 -25.49 -8.52 0.12
C GLU A 52 -26.14 -9.56 1.07
N THR A 53 -25.47 -10.70 1.28
CA THR A 53 -25.96 -11.80 2.12
C THR A 53 -25.44 -11.75 3.55
N ARG A 54 -24.71 -10.73 3.92
CA ARG A 54 -24.04 -10.58 5.21
C ARG A 54 -24.50 -9.32 5.94
N THR A 55 -24.34 -9.32 7.25
CA THR A 55 -24.48 -8.09 8.03
C THR A 55 -23.30 -7.16 7.76
N TRP A 56 -23.45 -5.86 8.04
CA TRP A 56 -22.41 -4.87 7.83
C TRP A 56 -21.09 -5.24 8.54
N VAL A 57 -21.15 -5.68 9.78
CA VAL A 57 -19.97 -6.13 10.53
C VAL A 57 -19.32 -7.37 9.91
N GLN A 58 -20.14 -8.32 9.43
CA GLN A 58 -19.63 -9.52 8.74
C GLN A 58 -19.03 -9.21 7.37
N SER A 59 -19.32 -8.04 6.79
CA SER A 59 -18.77 -7.62 5.50
C SER A 59 -17.41 -6.91 5.63
N VAL A 60 -17.02 -6.45 6.82
CA VAL A 60 -15.71 -5.81 7.05
C VAL A 60 -14.55 -6.67 6.54
N PRO A 61 -14.47 -7.99 6.82
CA PRO A 61 -13.38 -8.83 6.31
C PRO A 61 -13.30 -8.91 4.77
N TYR A 62 -14.39 -8.66 4.06
CA TYR A 62 -14.34 -8.59 2.60
C TYR A 62 -13.57 -7.36 2.11
N MET A 63 -13.66 -6.24 2.85
CA MET A 63 -12.98 -4.99 2.50
C MET A 63 -11.46 -5.17 2.53
N ASP A 64 -10.94 -5.87 3.54
CA ASP A 64 -9.50 -6.21 3.63
C ASP A 64 -8.94 -6.87 2.38
N ARG A 65 -9.77 -7.60 1.66
CA ARG A 65 -9.40 -8.42 0.50
C ARG A 65 -9.64 -7.75 -0.84
N LEU A 66 -10.07 -6.50 -0.86
CA LEU A 66 -10.20 -5.69 -2.09
C LEU A 66 -8.84 -5.22 -2.55
N ASP A 67 -8.34 -4.13 -2.00
CA ASP A 67 -6.92 -3.80 -2.08
C ASP A 67 -6.20 -4.46 -0.90
N TYR A 68 -5.76 -5.71 -1.09
CA TYR A 68 -5.13 -6.52 -0.04
C TYR A 68 -3.73 -6.05 0.36
N VAL A 69 -3.31 -4.88 -0.10
CA VAL A 69 -2.09 -4.19 0.30
C VAL A 69 -2.40 -2.97 1.17
N SER A 70 -3.66 -2.51 1.17
CA SER A 70 -4.15 -1.37 1.96
C SER A 70 -5.33 -1.75 2.86
N MET A 71 -5.20 -2.86 3.58
CA MET A 71 -6.29 -3.53 4.27
C MET A 71 -7.08 -2.60 5.20
N MET A 72 -6.42 -1.98 6.18
CA MET A 72 -7.12 -1.13 7.16
C MET A 72 -7.69 0.15 6.54
N CYS A 73 -7.08 0.69 5.48
CA CYS A 73 -7.66 1.82 4.75
C CYS A 73 -8.99 1.45 4.06
N ASN A 74 -9.10 0.21 3.55
CA ASN A 74 -10.36 -0.28 2.97
C ASN A 74 -11.43 -0.45 4.06
N GLU A 75 -11.06 -1.02 5.21
CA GLU A 75 -11.96 -1.12 6.37
C GLU A 75 -12.44 0.26 6.80
N HIS A 76 -11.53 1.23 6.85
CA HIS A 76 -11.83 2.60 7.27
C HIS A 76 -12.86 3.25 6.34
N ALA A 77 -12.64 3.21 5.04
CA ALA A 77 -13.58 3.77 4.06
C ALA A 77 -14.98 3.17 4.21
N TYR A 78 -15.06 1.85 4.42
CA TYR A 78 -16.33 1.15 4.63
C TYR A 78 -16.99 1.54 5.96
N CYS A 79 -16.24 1.57 7.07
CA CYS A 79 -16.76 1.95 8.37
C CYS A 79 -17.27 3.40 8.37
N MET A 80 -16.51 4.34 7.80
CA MET A 80 -16.92 5.75 7.66
C MET A 80 -18.21 5.91 6.86
N ALA A 81 -18.40 5.13 5.79
CA ALA A 81 -19.62 5.16 5.00
C ALA A 81 -20.86 4.75 5.86
N ILE A 82 -20.73 3.68 6.66
CA ILE A 82 -21.77 3.21 7.55
C ILE A 82 -22.03 4.22 8.67
N GLU A 83 -20.99 4.76 9.29
CA GLU A 83 -21.07 5.76 10.35
C GLU A 83 -21.80 7.01 9.89
N ARG A 84 -21.51 7.47 8.68
CA ARG A 84 -22.19 8.60 8.07
C ARG A 84 -23.67 8.33 7.81
N LEU A 85 -24.01 7.12 7.35
CA LEU A 85 -25.41 6.71 7.14
C LEU A 85 -26.20 6.63 8.44
N LEU A 86 -25.57 6.17 9.52
CA LEU A 86 -26.20 5.99 10.81
C LEU A 86 -26.11 7.21 11.73
N GLY A 87 -25.29 8.22 11.38
CA GLY A 87 -25.03 9.37 12.22
C GLY A 87 -24.22 9.03 13.49
N VAL A 88 -23.44 7.96 13.47
CA VAL A 88 -22.63 7.51 14.61
C VAL A 88 -21.39 8.38 14.74
N GLN A 89 -21.08 8.81 15.96
CA GLN A 89 -19.85 9.53 16.27
C GLN A 89 -18.77 8.57 16.79
N VAL A 90 -17.56 8.71 16.26
CA VAL A 90 -16.41 7.89 16.67
C VAL A 90 -15.69 8.59 17.83
N PRO A 91 -15.37 7.89 18.94
CA PRO A 91 -14.56 8.46 20.02
C PRO A 91 -13.20 8.95 19.55
N GLU A 92 -12.73 10.10 20.08
CA GLU A 92 -11.50 10.73 19.63
C GLU A 92 -10.27 9.80 19.68
N ARG A 93 -10.14 8.99 20.75
CA ARG A 93 -9.06 8.00 20.86
C ARG A 93 -9.09 6.99 19.68
N ALA A 94 -10.26 6.53 19.29
CA ALA A 94 -10.42 5.62 18.17
C ALA A 94 -10.04 6.29 16.83
N GLN A 95 -10.34 7.58 16.68
CA GLN A 95 -9.92 8.37 15.51
C GLN A 95 -8.40 8.44 15.39
N TYR A 96 -7.66 8.71 16.48
CA TYR A 96 -6.20 8.68 16.49
C TYR A 96 -5.64 7.30 16.14
N ILE A 97 -6.21 6.24 16.71
CA ILE A 97 -5.81 4.85 16.40
C ILE A 97 -6.00 4.55 14.91
N ARG A 98 -7.14 4.95 14.34
CA ARG A 98 -7.42 4.76 12.92
C ARG A 98 -6.42 5.52 12.04
N VAL A 99 -6.17 6.79 12.31
CA VAL A 99 -5.20 7.60 11.55
C VAL A 99 -3.81 6.99 11.62
N MET A 100 -3.36 6.57 12.80
CA MET A 100 -2.06 5.90 12.96
C MET A 100 -1.97 4.63 12.09
N PHE A 101 -2.99 3.77 12.14
CA PHE A 101 -2.99 2.53 11.34
C PHE A 101 -3.23 2.77 9.85
N ASP A 102 -3.92 3.82 9.45
CA ASP A 102 -4.02 4.23 8.04
C ASP A 102 -2.64 4.59 7.48
N GLU A 103 -1.83 5.31 8.26
CA GLU A 103 -0.49 5.70 7.83
C GLU A 103 0.49 4.53 7.87
N ILE A 104 0.39 3.62 8.84
CA ILE A 104 1.09 2.33 8.81
C ILE A 104 0.72 1.55 7.54
N THR A 105 -0.55 1.50 7.20
CA THR A 105 -1.06 0.84 5.99
C THR A 105 -0.51 1.50 4.73
N ARG A 106 -0.42 2.82 4.70
CA ARG A 106 0.16 3.56 3.57
C ARG A 106 1.63 3.20 3.37
N ILE A 107 2.41 3.12 4.45
CA ILE A 107 3.81 2.66 4.38
C ILE A 107 3.87 1.22 3.85
N LEU A 108 3.05 0.33 4.39
CA LEU A 108 2.96 -1.07 3.92
C LEU A 108 2.68 -1.16 2.41
N ASN A 109 1.74 -0.35 1.91
CA ASN A 109 1.40 -0.29 0.50
C ASN A 109 2.56 0.22 -0.36
N HIS A 110 3.15 1.34 0.02
CA HIS A 110 4.22 1.96 -0.75
C HIS A 110 5.49 1.11 -0.78
N LEU A 111 5.83 0.45 0.31
CA LEU A 111 6.93 -0.51 0.36
C LEU A 111 6.73 -1.67 -0.62
N LEU A 112 5.52 -2.23 -0.67
CA LEU A 112 5.22 -3.26 -1.66
C LEU A 112 5.32 -2.71 -3.09
N ASN A 113 4.69 -1.58 -3.35
CA ASN A 113 4.67 -0.97 -4.69
C ASN A 113 6.10 -0.71 -5.21
N ILE A 114 6.94 -0.07 -4.39
CA ILE A 114 8.32 0.26 -4.77
C ILE A 114 9.16 -1.01 -4.94
N GLY A 115 9.05 -1.96 -4.01
CA GLY A 115 9.78 -3.22 -4.07
C GLY A 115 9.44 -4.04 -5.31
N THR A 116 8.16 -4.20 -5.63
CA THR A 116 7.71 -4.98 -6.80
C THR A 116 7.97 -4.24 -8.11
N HIS A 117 7.82 -2.92 -8.16
CA HIS A 117 8.16 -2.12 -9.34
C HIS A 117 9.67 -2.22 -9.64
N ALA A 118 10.51 -2.15 -8.62
CA ALA A 118 11.95 -2.35 -8.77
C ALA A 118 12.29 -3.77 -9.24
N LEU A 119 11.60 -4.78 -8.71
CA LEU A 119 11.70 -6.17 -9.16
C LEU A 119 11.37 -6.31 -10.65
N ASP A 120 10.27 -5.73 -11.11
CA ASP A 120 9.82 -5.78 -12.50
C ASP A 120 10.82 -5.13 -13.46
N ILE A 121 11.54 -4.11 -13.02
CA ILE A 121 12.63 -3.46 -13.78
C ILE A 121 13.94 -4.27 -13.72
N GLY A 122 14.07 -5.20 -12.75
CA GLY A 122 15.23 -6.09 -12.61
C GLY A 122 16.03 -5.94 -11.31
N ALA A 123 15.66 -4.99 -10.44
CA ALA A 123 16.30 -4.81 -9.12
C ALA A 123 15.66 -5.72 -8.06
N MET A 124 15.87 -7.04 -8.21
CA MET A 124 15.23 -8.08 -7.40
C MET A 124 15.50 -7.95 -5.89
N THR A 125 16.67 -7.48 -5.48
CA THR A 125 17.03 -7.33 -4.07
C THR A 125 16.15 -6.31 -3.34
N MET A 126 15.57 -5.35 -4.04
CA MET A 126 14.70 -4.33 -3.42
C MET A 126 13.47 -4.93 -2.71
N VAL A 127 12.89 -5.99 -3.27
CA VAL A 127 11.78 -6.69 -2.60
C VAL A 127 12.18 -7.21 -1.23
N LEU A 128 13.39 -7.77 -1.10
CA LEU A 128 13.87 -8.30 0.17
C LEU A 128 14.07 -7.19 1.21
N TYR A 129 14.58 -6.04 0.79
CA TYR A 129 14.73 -4.88 1.69
C TYR A 129 13.37 -4.33 2.13
N THR A 130 12.47 -4.05 1.19
CA THR A 130 11.16 -3.47 1.53
C THR A 130 10.30 -4.43 2.36
N PHE A 131 10.43 -5.73 2.16
CA PHE A 131 9.69 -6.72 2.93
C PHE A 131 10.20 -6.87 4.37
N ARG A 132 11.43 -6.52 4.65
CA ARG A 132 11.95 -6.48 6.02
C ARG A 132 11.16 -5.50 6.89
N GLU A 133 10.98 -4.27 6.42
CA GLU A 133 10.20 -3.26 7.15
C GLU A 133 8.69 -3.57 7.15
N ARG A 134 8.21 -4.23 6.10
CA ARG A 134 6.83 -4.73 6.09
C ARG A 134 6.58 -5.77 7.18
N GLU A 135 7.54 -6.64 7.46
CA GLU A 135 7.41 -7.62 8.55
C GLU A 135 7.24 -6.94 9.91
N ASP A 136 8.02 -5.89 10.20
CA ASP A 136 7.88 -5.12 11.43
C ASP A 136 6.46 -4.51 11.56
N LEU A 137 5.94 -3.90 10.49
CA LEU A 137 4.61 -3.30 10.51
C LEU A 137 3.47 -4.32 10.55
N MET A 138 3.67 -5.52 9.99
CA MET A 138 2.72 -6.63 10.14
C MET A 138 2.66 -7.15 11.59
N ASP A 139 3.75 -7.04 12.35
CA ASP A 139 3.75 -7.32 13.78
C ASP A 139 2.87 -6.33 14.55
N ALA A 140 2.86 -5.05 14.16
CA ALA A 140 1.92 -4.06 14.71
C ALA A 140 0.45 -4.42 14.39
N TYR A 141 0.17 -4.88 13.18
CA TYR A 141 -1.17 -5.38 12.81
C TYR A 141 -1.59 -6.58 13.68
N GLU A 142 -0.70 -7.55 13.84
CA GLU A 142 -0.93 -8.74 14.66
C GLU A 142 -1.18 -8.37 16.12
N ALA A 143 -0.48 -7.37 16.64
CA ALA A 143 -0.63 -6.91 18.02
C ALA A 143 -2.06 -6.45 18.33
N VAL A 144 -2.72 -5.74 17.40
CA VAL A 144 -4.08 -5.20 17.62
C VAL A 144 -5.20 -6.13 17.17
N SER A 145 -4.95 -6.98 16.17
CA SER A 145 -6.00 -7.77 15.52
C SER A 145 -5.84 -9.28 15.69
N GLY A 146 -4.64 -9.75 15.96
CA GLY A 146 -4.28 -11.17 15.91
C GLY A 146 -4.00 -11.68 14.50
N ALA A 147 -4.08 -10.82 13.47
CA ALA A 147 -3.82 -11.15 12.08
C ALA A 147 -2.76 -10.23 11.49
N ARG A 148 -1.81 -10.82 10.75
CA ARG A 148 -0.68 -10.09 10.14
C ARG A 148 -1.07 -9.21 8.96
N MET A 149 -2.16 -9.53 8.28
CA MET A 149 -2.62 -8.81 7.07
C MET A 149 -4.10 -8.43 7.16
N HIS A 150 -5.00 -9.38 7.01
CA HIS A 150 -6.44 -9.15 6.98
C HIS A 150 -6.99 -9.04 8.40
N ALA A 151 -6.91 -7.83 8.94
CA ALA A 151 -7.08 -7.56 10.35
C ALA A 151 -8.53 -7.53 10.79
N ALA A 152 -9.45 -7.04 9.96
CA ALA A 152 -10.83 -6.73 10.32
C ALA A 152 -10.90 -6.00 11.68
N TYR A 153 -10.04 -5.01 11.86
CA TYR A 153 -9.83 -4.32 13.13
C TYR A 153 -10.78 -3.15 13.34
N TYR A 154 -11.09 -2.40 12.27
CA TYR A 154 -12.04 -1.31 12.37
C TYR A 154 -13.46 -1.83 12.45
N ARG A 155 -14.29 -1.08 13.19
CA ARG A 155 -15.71 -1.37 13.36
C ARG A 155 -16.51 -0.08 13.22
N PRO A 156 -17.72 -0.09 12.68
CA PRO A 156 -18.58 1.08 12.76
C PRO A 156 -18.70 1.58 14.20
N GLY A 157 -18.27 2.82 14.43
CA GLY A 157 -18.20 3.45 15.76
C GLY A 157 -16.84 3.40 16.45
N GLY A 158 -15.80 2.82 15.83
CA GLY A 158 -14.46 2.81 16.39
C GLY A 158 -13.58 1.67 15.92
N VAL A 159 -12.92 0.99 16.84
CA VAL A 159 -12.04 -0.15 16.62
C VAL A 159 -12.47 -1.34 17.47
N TYR A 160 -12.06 -2.55 17.10
CA TYR A 160 -12.44 -3.79 17.77
C TYR A 160 -11.98 -3.83 19.24
N ARG A 161 -10.76 -3.35 19.52
CA ARG A 161 -10.20 -3.25 20.89
C ARG A 161 -9.15 -2.14 20.93
N ASP A 162 -8.82 -1.68 22.14
CA ASP A 162 -7.78 -0.70 22.38
C ASP A 162 -6.37 -1.26 22.09
N LEU A 163 -5.38 -0.39 22.03
CA LEU A 163 -3.98 -0.75 21.83
C LEU A 163 -3.49 -1.64 23.00
N PRO A 164 -2.69 -2.66 22.71
CA PRO A 164 -2.16 -3.50 23.76
C PRO A 164 -1.05 -2.79 24.57
N ASP A 165 -1.07 -2.94 25.89
CA ASP A 165 -0.02 -2.42 26.79
C ASP A 165 1.34 -3.12 26.60
N ARG A 166 1.35 -4.28 25.97
CA ARG A 166 2.55 -5.05 25.64
C ARG A 166 2.41 -5.69 24.27
N MET A 167 3.49 -5.65 23.50
CA MET A 167 3.58 -6.41 22.27
C MET A 167 3.44 -7.92 22.55
N PRO A 168 2.62 -8.65 21.76
CA PRO A 168 2.55 -10.11 21.87
C PRO A 168 3.91 -10.74 21.62
N GLN A 169 4.29 -11.68 22.47
CA GLN A 169 5.55 -12.41 22.33
C GLN A 169 5.32 -13.70 21.54
N TYR A 170 6.31 -14.09 20.76
CA TYR A 170 6.30 -15.41 20.12
C TYR A 170 6.58 -16.49 21.15
N GLU A 171 5.79 -17.55 21.11
CA GLU A 171 6.08 -18.75 21.89
C GLU A 171 7.16 -19.58 21.19
N GLU A 172 8.02 -20.21 21.97
CA GLU A 172 8.92 -21.24 21.48
C GLU A 172 8.09 -22.39 20.91
N ASN A 173 8.17 -22.58 19.61
CA ASN A 173 7.43 -23.63 18.95
C ASN A 173 8.34 -24.49 18.06
N ARG A 174 7.84 -25.65 17.67
CA ARG A 174 8.56 -26.65 16.88
C ARG A 174 8.98 -26.19 15.46
N PHE A 175 8.50 -25.05 15.00
CA PHE A 175 8.75 -24.55 13.65
C PHE A 175 9.83 -23.47 13.59
N LYS A 176 10.21 -22.90 14.74
CA LYS A 176 11.29 -21.90 14.84
C LYS A 176 12.30 -22.33 15.90
N SER A 177 13.58 -22.04 15.68
CA SER A 177 14.59 -22.27 16.70
C SER A 177 14.37 -21.33 17.88
N ALA A 178 14.69 -21.78 19.10
CA ALA A 178 14.62 -20.95 20.30
C ALA A 178 15.45 -19.66 20.18
N LYS A 179 16.57 -19.71 19.45
CA LYS A 179 17.38 -18.52 19.14
C LYS A 179 16.59 -17.51 18.30
N THR A 180 15.96 -17.95 17.22
CA THR A 180 15.16 -17.10 16.35
C THR A 180 13.98 -16.48 17.09
N VAL A 181 13.27 -17.26 17.92
CA VAL A 181 12.16 -16.75 18.74
C VAL A 181 12.64 -15.68 19.72
N ARG A 182 13.81 -15.89 20.34
CA ARG A 182 14.40 -14.91 21.26
C ARG A 182 14.74 -13.60 20.55
N GLU A 183 15.43 -13.67 19.41
CA GLU A 183 15.77 -12.50 18.61
C GLU A 183 14.52 -11.71 18.17
N LEU A 184 13.46 -12.41 17.77
CA LEU A 184 12.18 -11.78 17.42
C LEU A 184 11.50 -11.13 18.63
N ASN A 185 11.55 -11.76 19.80
CA ASN A 185 10.94 -11.20 21.01
C ASN A 185 11.72 -10.02 21.58
N GLU A 186 13.03 -9.94 21.33
CA GLU A 186 13.84 -8.78 21.72
C GLU A 186 13.38 -7.49 21.03
N SER A 187 12.95 -7.55 19.78
CA SER A 187 12.39 -6.39 19.06
C SER A 187 10.96 -6.03 19.48
N ARG A 188 10.27 -6.90 20.21
CA ARG A 188 8.86 -6.74 20.65
C ARG A 188 8.74 -6.44 22.16
N GLN A 189 9.75 -5.82 22.74
CA GLN A 189 9.69 -5.39 24.14
C GLN A 189 8.88 -4.09 24.28
N GLY A 190 8.16 -3.96 25.40
CA GLY A 190 7.35 -2.77 25.66
C GLY A 190 5.94 -2.83 25.08
N SER A 191 5.33 -1.66 25.00
CA SER A 191 4.02 -1.46 24.42
C SER A 191 4.07 -1.41 22.88
N LEU A 192 2.91 -1.42 22.24
CA LEU A 192 2.83 -1.17 20.79
C LEU A 192 3.38 0.23 20.44
N LEU A 193 3.16 1.22 21.29
CA LEU A 193 3.66 2.58 21.05
C LEU A 193 5.19 2.63 21.13
N ASP A 194 5.81 1.94 22.10
CA ASP A 194 7.28 1.83 22.18
C ASP A 194 7.86 1.16 20.92
N PHE A 195 7.19 0.12 20.43
CA PHE A 195 7.57 -0.56 19.19
C PHE A 195 7.48 0.35 17.97
N LEU A 196 6.41 1.13 17.86
CA LEU A 196 6.22 2.07 16.74
C LEU A 196 7.19 3.26 16.84
N GLU A 197 7.50 3.75 18.04
CA GLU A 197 8.51 4.79 18.25
C GLU A 197 9.89 4.31 17.77
N ASP A 198 10.29 3.10 18.12
CA ASP A 198 11.54 2.52 17.62
C ASP A 198 11.51 2.38 16.08
N PHE A 199 10.41 1.90 15.52
CA PHE A 199 10.26 1.79 14.07
C PHE A 199 10.38 3.17 13.38
N THR A 200 9.65 4.18 13.85
CA THR A 200 9.63 5.50 13.24
C THR A 200 10.98 6.20 13.32
N ASN A 201 11.76 5.95 14.36
CA ASN A 201 13.12 6.45 14.49
C ASN A 201 14.10 5.81 13.49
N ARG A 202 13.91 4.55 13.14
CA ARG A 202 14.77 3.81 12.19
C ARG A 202 14.37 4.00 10.74
N PHE A 203 13.09 4.16 10.46
CA PHE A 203 12.52 4.10 9.12
C PHE A 203 13.07 5.17 8.14
N PRO A 204 13.35 6.43 8.53
CA PRO A 204 13.94 7.42 7.63
C PRO A 204 15.24 6.95 6.99
N LYS A 205 16.11 6.25 7.74
CA LYS A 205 17.34 5.70 7.22
C LYS A 205 17.09 4.64 6.14
N TYR A 206 16.06 3.82 6.29
CA TYR A 206 15.71 2.83 5.27
C TYR A 206 15.18 3.51 4.00
N CYS A 207 14.43 4.60 4.12
CA CYS A 207 14.06 5.41 2.96
C CYS A 207 15.30 5.96 2.23
N ASP A 208 16.31 6.45 2.97
CA ASP A 208 17.59 6.91 2.39
C ASP A 208 18.32 5.78 1.66
N ASP A 209 18.32 4.58 2.22
CA ASP A 209 18.92 3.39 1.58
C ASP A 209 18.20 3.05 0.26
N TYR A 210 16.86 3.11 0.20
CA TYR A 210 16.09 2.89 -1.02
C TYR A 210 16.37 3.96 -2.07
N GLU A 211 16.43 5.22 -1.67
CA GLU A 211 16.77 6.32 -2.58
C GLU A 211 18.18 6.20 -3.13
N THR A 212 19.14 5.81 -2.31
CA THR A 212 20.52 5.56 -2.75
C THR A 212 20.59 4.47 -3.81
N LEU A 213 19.75 3.44 -3.71
CA LEU A 213 19.74 2.33 -4.67
C LEU A 213 18.97 2.66 -5.96
N LEU A 214 17.91 3.47 -5.88
CA LEU A 214 16.98 3.69 -6.99
C LEU A 214 17.02 5.10 -7.57
N THR A 215 16.94 6.16 -6.75
CA THR A 215 16.63 7.52 -7.22
C THR A 215 17.60 8.00 -8.29
N ASP A 216 18.90 7.83 -8.09
CA ASP A 216 19.91 8.23 -9.06
C ASP A 216 20.43 7.10 -9.96
N ASN A 217 19.84 5.92 -9.84
CA ASN A 217 20.23 4.78 -10.65
C ASN A 217 19.88 5.02 -12.12
N ARG A 218 20.88 4.84 -13.01
CA ARG A 218 20.72 5.07 -14.43
C ARG A 218 19.64 4.19 -15.07
N ILE A 219 19.58 2.91 -14.69
CA ILE A 219 18.61 1.97 -15.25
C ILE A 219 17.20 2.37 -14.80
N TRP A 220 17.04 2.70 -13.53
CA TRP A 220 15.77 3.17 -12.97
C TRP A 220 15.26 4.40 -13.70
N LYS A 221 16.10 5.42 -13.85
CA LYS A 221 15.74 6.65 -14.58
C LYS A 221 15.39 6.39 -16.04
N GLN A 222 16.15 5.56 -16.75
CA GLN A 222 15.85 5.22 -18.14
C GLN A 222 14.53 4.47 -18.33
N ARG A 223 14.07 3.75 -17.31
CA ARG A 223 12.83 2.96 -17.36
C ARG A 223 11.63 3.71 -16.80
N THR A 224 11.79 4.86 -16.18
CA THR A 224 10.70 5.57 -15.47
C THR A 224 10.54 7.02 -15.91
N VAL A 225 11.62 7.73 -16.21
CA VAL A 225 11.56 9.15 -16.64
C VAL A 225 10.97 9.24 -18.03
N GLY A 226 9.93 10.06 -18.19
CA GLY A 226 9.22 10.25 -19.45
C GLY A 226 8.39 9.06 -19.90
N ILE A 227 8.24 8.01 -19.05
CA ILE A 227 7.46 6.82 -19.35
C ILE A 227 6.09 6.92 -18.65
N GLY A 228 5.02 6.59 -19.40
CA GLY A 228 3.66 6.61 -18.87
C GLY A 228 3.23 8.00 -18.39
N VAL A 229 3.58 9.01 -19.15
CA VAL A 229 3.22 10.41 -18.86
C VAL A 229 1.70 10.57 -18.96
N VAL A 230 1.09 11.11 -17.91
CA VAL A 230 -0.33 11.45 -17.85
C VAL A 230 -0.46 12.92 -17.46
N THR A 231 -1.10 13.70 -18.31
CA THR A 231 -1.32 15.13 -18.02
C THR A 231 -2.32 15.34 -16.90
N PRO A 232 -2.34 16.49 -16.22
CA PRO A 232 -3.35 16.80 -15.21
C PRO A 232 -4.78 16.63 -15.72
N GLU A 233 -5.06 17.08 -16.94
CA GLU A 233 -6.37 16.99 -17.57
C GLU A 233 -6.77 15.53 -17.80
N GLN A 234 -5.87 14.71 -18.31
CA GLN A 234 -6.12 13.28 -18.51
C GLN A 234 -6.33 12.57 -17.16
N ALA A 235 -5.52 12.89 -16.15
CA ALA A 235 -5.64 12.31 -14.82
C ALA A 235 -7.02 12.60 -14.19
N LEU A 236 -7.51 13.82 -14.33
CA LEU A 236 -8.84 14.21 -13.87
C LEU A 236 -9.94 13.53 -14.68
N ALA A 237 -9.82 13.50 -16.01
CA ALA A 237 -10.80 12.87 -16.90
C ALA A 237 -10.93 11.36 -16.68
N TRP A 238 -9.83 10.69 -16.31
CA TRP A 238 -9.79 9.25 -16.03
C TRP A 238 -10.10 8.90 -14.57
N GLY A 239 -10.35 9.89 -13.72
CA GLY A 239 -10.68 9.68 -12.31
C GLY A 239 -9.49 9.21 -11.48
N PHE A 240 -8.29 9.63 -11.80
CA PHE A 240 -7.10 9.31 -11.02
C PHE A 240 -7.19 9.92 -9.62
N SER A 241 -6.59 9.24 -8.65
CA SER A 241 -6.48 9.68 -7.26
C SER A 241 -5.12 9.30 -6.68
N GLY A 242 -4.84 9.76 -5.45
CA GLY A 242 -3.62 9.42 -4.73
C GLY A 242 -2.34 9.83 -5.47
N PRO A 243 -1.25 9.06 -5.32
CA PRO A 243 0.03 9.33 -5.99
C PRO A 243 -0.06 9.40 -7.51
N MET A 244 -1.03 8.71 -8.12
CA MET A 244 -1.28 8.77 -9.57
C MET A 244 -1.70 10.16 -10.02
N LEU A 245 -2.57 10.82 -9.25
CA LEU A 245 -3.04 12.18 -9.53
C LEU A 245 -1.98 13.22 -9.12
N ARG A 246 -1.40 13.06 -7.94
CA ARG A 246 -0.36 13.97 -7.45
C ARG A 246 0.91 13.93 -8.29
N GLY A 247 1.29 12.77 -8.81
CA GLY A 247 2.38 12.64 -9.77
C GLY A 247 2.18 13.49 -11.03
N SER A 248 0.94 13.65 -11.46
CA SER A 248 0.57 14.51 -12.61
C SER A 248 0.47 16.02 -12.26
N GLY A 249 0.91 16.45 -11.09
CA GLY A 249 0.97 17.86 -10.72
C GLY A 249 -0.29 18.42 -10.05
N VAL A 250 -1.27 17.59 -9.73
CA VAL A 250 -2.50 18.04 -9.06
C VAL A 250 -2.38 17.84 -7.55
N ALA A 251 -2.34 18.93 -6.80
CA ALA A 251 -2.22 18.94 -5.33
C ALA A 251 -3.56 18.56 -4.66
N TRP A 252 -4.02 17.33 -4.87
CA TRP A 252 -5.23 16.80 -4.30
C TRP A 252 -4.93 15.66 -3.32
N ASP A 253 -5.31 15.88 -2.05
CA ASP A 253 -5.27 14.90 -0.99
C ASP A 253 -6.45 15.14 -0.05
N LEU A 254 -7.29 14.13 0.13
CA LEU A 254 -8.50 14.24 0.96
C LEU A 254 -8.16 14.54 2.43
N ARG A 255 -7.03 14.06 2.92
CA ARG A 255 -6.57 14.34 4.30
C ARG A 255 -6.39 15.84 4.59
N LYS A 256 -6.10 16.65 3.54
CA LYS A 256 -5.96 18.11 3.63
C LYS A 256 -7.14 18.87 3.03
N LYS A 257 -7.73 18.40 1.93
CA LYS A 257 -8.81 19.11 1.22
C LYS A 257 -10.18 18.91 1.85
N GLN A 258 -10.40 17.75 2.44
CA GLN A 258 -11.63 17.38 3.14
C GLN A 258 -11.28 16.49 4.34
N PRO A 259 -10.61 17.07 5.37
CA PRO A 259 -10.12 16.31 6.50
C PRO A 259 -11.21 15.44 7.14
N TYR A 260 -10.82 14.26 7.51
CA TYR A 260 -11.64 13.30 8.24
C TYR A 260 -10.87 12.80 9.47
N GLU A 261 -11.57 12.23 10.45
CA GLU A 261 -11.01 11.84 11.73
C GLU A 261 -10.20 13.01 12.35
N VAL A 262 -8.95 12.77 12.70
CA VAL A 262 -8.05 13.78 13.29
C VAL A 262 -6.96 14.27 12.32
N TYR A 263 -7.12 14.12 11.00
CA TYR A 263 -6.13 14.60 10.03
C TYR A 263 -5.95 16.12 10.02
N ASP A 264 -6.91 16.86 10.52
CA ASP A 264 -6.81 18.32 10.74
C ASP A 264 -5.89 18.71 11.91
N LYS A 265 -5.60 17.75 12.80
CA LYS A 265 -4.75 17.95 13.99
C LYS A 265 -3.31 17.50 13.80
N VAL A 266 -2.99 16.83 12.69
CA VAL A 266 -1.64 16.34 12.40
C VAL A 266 -0.96 17.16 11.31
N ASP A 267 0.35 17.32 11.44
CA ASP A 267 1.16 18.12 10.53
C ASP A 267 1.94 17.22 9.56
N PHE A 268 1.68 17.38 8.27
CA PHE A 268 2.36 16.69 7.17
C PHE A 268 2.25 17.47 5.88
N ASP A 269 3.14 17.18 4.93
CA ASP A 269 3.16 17.78 3.61
C ASP A 269 2.59 16.83 2.55
N ILE A 270 2.12 17.39 1.44
CA ILE A 270 1.62 16.63 0.30
C ILE A 270 2.64 16.71 -0.83
N PRO A 271 3.31 15.60 -1.20
CA PRO A 271 4.20 15.59 -2.34
C PRO A 271 3.42 15.69 -3.65
N VAL A 272 3.93 16.52 -4.57
CA VAL A 272 3.33 16.77 -5.88
C VAL A 272 4.40 16.68 -6.95
N GLY A 273 4.18 15.83 -7.96
CA GLY A 273 5.03 15.70 -9.12
C GLY A 273 4.88 16.85 -10.10
N LYS A 274 5.63 16.80 -11.18
CA LYS A 274 5.64 17.83 -12.22
C LYS A 274 5.37 17.29 -13.60
N THR A 275 5.89 16.12 -13.91
CA THR A 275 5.90 15.52 -15.27
C THR A 275 4.75 14.56 -15.49
N GLY A 276 4.24 13.95 -14.44
CA GLY A 276 3.18 12.95 -14.52
C GLY A 276 3.65 11.58 -15.03
N ASP A 277 4.93 11.29 -14.95
CA ASP A 277 5.52 10.03 -15.39
C ASP A 277 5.67 9.00 -14.25
N CYS A 278 6.20 7.84 -14.57
CA CYS A 278 6.44 6.79 -13.59
C CYS A 278 7.45 7.22 -12.51
N TYR A 279 8.41 8.07 -12.88
CA TYR A 279 9.43 8.55 -11.95
C TYR A 279 8.84 9.50 -10.90
N ASP A 280 8.00 10.46 -11.32
CA ASP A 280 7.31 11.37 -10.39
C ASP A 280 6.38 10.61 -9.44
N ARG A 281 5.68 9.59 -9.93
CA ARG A 281 4.85 8.73 -9.08
C ARG A 281 5.68 7.96 -8.04
N TYR A 282 6.87 7.52 -8.42
CA TYR A 282 7.83 6.92 -7.49
C TYR A 282 8.28 7.92 -6.43
N LEU A 283 8.70 9.13 -6.83
CA LEU A 283 9.13 10.17 -5.89
C LEU A 283 8.02 10.57 -4.92
N CYS A 284 6.77 10.69 -5.41
CA CYS A 284 5.62 10.95 -4.55
C CYS A 284 5.46 9.86 -3.48
N ARG A 285 5.59 8.57 -3.84
CA ARG A 285 5.48 7.48 -2.87
C ARG A 285 6.62 7.46 -1.85
N MET A 286 7.84 7.77 -2.28
CA MET A 286 8.99 7.89 -1.37
C MET A 286 8.75 8.97 -0.32
N GLU A 287 8.31 10.15 -0.76
CA GLU A 287 8.02 11.25 0.17
C GLU A 287 6.79 10.96 1.04
N GLU A 288 5.75 10.34 0.49
CA GLU A 288 4.57 9.94 1.29
C GLU A 288 4.92 8.97 2.42
N MET A 289 5.88 8.08 2.23
CA MET A 289 6.35 7.21 3.32
C MET A 289 7.00 8.02 4.45
N ARG A 290 7.78 9.07 4.12
CA ARG A 290 8.38 9.96 5.12
C ARG A 290 7.31 10.77 5.86
N GLN A 291 6.31 11.26 5.13
CA GLN A 291 5.21 12.02 5.73
C GLN A 291 4.31 11.12 6.60
N SER A 292 4.04 9.88 6.17
CA SER A 292 3.32 8.90 6.98
C SER A 292 4.08 8.56 8.27
N ASN A 293 5.40 8.39 8.18
CA ASN A 293 6.26 8.18 9.36
C ASN A 293 6.22 9.35 10.33
N ARG A 294 6.07 10.59 9.82
CA ARG A 294 5.93 11.79 10.64
C ARG A 294 4.59 11.85 11.36
N ILE A 295 3.53 11.31 10.76
CA ILE A 295 2.19 11.28 11.35
C ILE A 295 2.09 10.22 12.45
N ILE A 296 2.68 9.03 12.25
CA ILE A 296 2.70 7.94 13.21
C ILE A 296 3.41 8.38 14.50
#